data_e1f867d31d30124ef811a30d4bda2af9
#
_entry.id   e1f867d31d30124ef811a30d4bda2af9
#
_cell.length_a   1.000
_cell.length_b   1.000
_cell.length_c   1.000
_cell.angle_alpha   90.00
_cell.angle_beta   90.00
_cell.angle_gamma   90.00
#
_symmetry.space_group_name_H-M   'P 1'
#
loop_
_entity.id
_entity.type
_entity.pdbx_description
1 polymer ?
#
loop_
_entity_poly.entity_id
_entity_poly.type
_entity_poly.pdbx_seq_one_letter_code
_entity_poly.pdbx_strand_id
1 'polypeptide(L)'
;MKRLYSLDAIRGLAALTIVIWHWQHFFALSGHWQTVWSRDWQPLYRVLEPLYLEAWAAVDLFFALSGFVFFWLYGQAIREGKVKPGHFALLRFSRLWPLHALMLVTITVLQALFHAKTGVDFIFPAEGWDRFAAHALMLHQWLPPTIEQTFNGPSWTVSIEAGLYVLFFLLCRAGFNGWRVAVLVALCGVFLFSWNWFIARGLMGFFLGGAAYYAVEKIRLMKAAKTISAAICLFTLALWALVVVEIEWGPLHNLIIYVTDRLPDDAYDNEFTDRYFHIAYILTVIPISVVALALSEVVLGLFPTFYRKATHLGDISYGVYMLHFPLQTACALVAVTVGLQPSFFMQGWVMLAFYAVLLSLAWLSYTYFEKPMQKLIRKLVEKPESPKTAH
;
A
#
# COMPACT_ATOMS: atom_id res chain seq x y z
N MET A 1 15.33 -10.43 15.64
CA MET A 1 14.01 -11.11 15.57
C MET A 1 14.00 -12.07 14.40
N LYS A 2 13.29 -13.19 14.49
CA LYS A 2 12.96 -14.05 13.35
C LYS A 2 11.84 -13.37 12.54
N ARG A 3 11.50 -13.87 11.34
CA ARG A 3 10.37 -13.38 10.49
C ARG A 3 9.11 -13.11 11.34
N LEU A 4 8.44 -11.98 11.10
CA LEU A 4 7.18 -11.62 11.76
C LEU A 4 6.01 -12.02 10.86
N TYR A 5 5.37 -13.12 11.18
CA TYR A 5 4.28 -13.71 10.42
C TYR A 5 3.01 -12.86 10.49
N SER A 6 2.77 -12.18 11.61
CA SER A 6 1.63 -11.27 11.78
C SER A 6 1.66 -10.11 10.78
N LEU A 7 2.84 -9.50 10.57
CA LEU A 7 2.99 -8.39 9.63
C LEU A 7 2.90 -8.86 8.16
N ASP A 8 3.39 -10.06 7.85
CA ASP A 8 3.20 -10.65 6.52
C ASP A 8 1.73 -11.01 6.26
N ALA A 9 1.04 -11.57 7.25
CA ALA A 9 -0.37 -11.92 7.13
C ALA A 9 -1.26 -10.70 6.87
N ILE A 10 -1.10 -9.63 7.67
CA ILE A 10 -1.90 -8.41 7.49
C ILE A 10 -1.61 -7.73 6.17
N ARG A 11 -0.37 -7.78 5.66
CA ARG A 11 -0.03 -7.27 4.34
C ARG A 11 -0.81 -7.99 3.25
N GLY A 12 -0.97 -9.30 3.34
CA GLY A 12 -1.78 -10.08 2.41
C GLY A 12 -3.25 -9.69 2.45
N LEU A 13 -3.83 -9.57 3.64
CA LEU A 13 -5.21 -9.14 3.81
C LEU A 13 -5.43 -7.72 3.28
N ALA A 14 -4.53 -6.79 3.59
CA ALA A 14 -4.59 -5.41 3.11
C ALA A 14 -4.56 -5.33 1.57
N ALA A 15 -3.81 -6.21 0.88
CA ALA A 15 -3.83 -6.27 -0.57
C ALA A 15 -5.21 -6.65 -1.13
N LEU A 16 -5.94 -7.53 -0.44
CA LEU A 16 -7.29 -7.92 -0.84
C LEU A 16 -8.29 -6.79 -0.62
N THR A 17 -8.18 -6.04 0.47
CA THR A 17 -9.12 -4.93 0.74
C THR A 17 -9.01 -3.79 -0.27
N ILE A 18 -7.81 -3.51 -0.78
CA ILE A 18 -7.60 -2.51 -1.86
C ILE A 18 -8.37 -2.89 -3.13
N VAL A 19 -8.46 -4.17 -3.45
CA VAL A 19 -9.23 -4.62 -4.63
C VAL A 19 -10.73 -4.38 -4.43
N ILE A 20 -11.24 -4.52 -3.19
CA ILE A 20 -12.62 -4.16 -2.85
C ILE A 20 -12.86 -2.67 -3.12
N TRP A 21 -11.98 -1.81 -2.64
CA TRP A 21 -12.09 -0.36 -2.86
C TRP A 21 -12.08 0.01 -4.35
N HIS A 22 -11.24 -0.63 -5.16
CA HIS A 22 -11.17 -0.39 -6.60
C HIS A 22 -12.31 -1.06 -7.40
N TRP A 23 -13.18 -1.85 -6.78
CA TRP A 23 -14.31 -2.48 -7.47
C TRP A 23 -15.23 -1.49 -8.17
N GLN A 24 -15.33 -0.28 -7.63
CA GLN A 24 -16.10 0.83 -8.20
C GLN A 24 -15.73 1.13 -9.67
N HIS A 25 -14.51 0.85 -10.12
CA HIS A 25 -14.07 1.08 -11.50
C HIS A 25 -14.93 0.37 -12.53
N PHE A 26 -15.54 -0.77 -12.20
CA PHE A 26 -16.43 -1.50 -13.10
C PHE A 26 -17.75 -0.75 -13.41
N PHE A 27 -18.07 0.30 -12.67
CA PHE A 27 -19.23 1.14 -12.93
C PHE A 27 -18.92 2.35 -13.83
N ALA A 28 -17.69 2.45 -14.34
CA ALA A 28 -17.23 3.47 -15.29
C ALA A 28 -16.76 2.86 -16.62
N LEU A 29 -17.47 1.85 -17.14
CA LEU A 29 -17.09 1.12 -18.36
C LEU A 29 -17.04 1.97 -19.64
N SER A 30 -17.71 3.14 -19.65
CA SER A 30 -17.67 4.11 -20.78
C SER A 30 -16.55 5.15 -20.61
N GLY A 31 -15.62 4.96 -19.68
CA GLY A 31 -14.62 5.98 -19.31
C GLY A 31 -15.15 7.11 -18.42
N HIS A 32 -16.46 7.18 -18.25
CA HIS A 32 -17.14 8.16 -17.39
C HIS A 32 -17.99 7.43 -16.35
N TRP A 33 -18.05 7.97 -15.14
CA TRP A 33 -18.99 7.50 -14.11
C TRP A 33 -20.42 7.65 -14.64
N GLN A 34 -21.20 6.59 -14.50
CA GLN A 34 -22.61 6.67 -14.87
C GLN A 34 -23.29 7.73 -14.00
N THR A 35 -24.13 8.55 -14.62
CA THR A 35 -24.85 9.66 -13.95
C THR A 35 -25.76 9.21 -12.82
N VAL A 36 -26.06 7.91 -12.73
CA VAL A 36 -26.94 7.29 -11.74
C VAL A 36 -26.21 6.18 -10.98
N TRP A 37 -24.88 6.27 -10.84
CA TRP A 37 -24.13 5.28 -10.06
C TRP A 37 -24.29 5.53 -8.56
N SER A 38 -24.57 4.43 -7.82
CA SER A 38 -24.60 4.44 -6.35
C SER A 38 -23.68 3.37 -5.80
N ARG A 39 -23.01 3.68 -4.69
CA ARG A 39 -22.04 2.77 -4.05
C ARG A 39 -22.65 1.47 -3.57
N ASP A 40 -23.94 1.48 -3.16
CA ASP A 40 -24.70 0.32 -2.72
C ASP A 40 -24.95 -0.74 -3.81
N TRP A 41 -24.65 -0.41 -5.08
CA TRP A 41 -24.65 -1.39 -6.18
C TRP A 41 -23.48 -2.37 -6.13
N GLN A 42 -22.46 -2.09 -5.35
CA GLN A 42 -21.30 -2.95 -5.23
C GLN A 42 -21.66 -4.29 -4.54
N PRO A 43 -21.03 -5.41 -4.96
CA PRO A 43 -21.35 -6.73 -4.43
C PRO A 43 -21.23 -6.79 -2.89
N LEU A 44 -22.22 -7.41 -2.23
CA LEU A 44 -22.20 -7.59 -0.77
C LEU A 44 -22.04 -6.27 0.02
N TYR A 45 -22.52 -5.15 -0.53
CA TYR A 45 -22.29 -3.81 0.02
C TYR A 45 -22.58 -3.72 1.51
N ARG A 46 -23.74 -4.21 1.97
CA ARG A 46 -24.15 -4.16 3.39
C ARG A 46 -23.12 -4.77 4.36
N VAL A 47 -22.29 -5.70 3.90
CA VAL A 47 -21.28 -6.37 4.73
C VAL A 47 -19.90 -5.76 4.52
N LEU A 48 -19.61 -5.31 3.30
CA LEU A 48 -18.30 -4.82 2.89
C LEU A 48 -18.23 -3.29 2.84
N GLU A 49 -19.29 -2.58 3.24
CA GLU A 49 -19.37 -1.13 3.19
C GLU A 49 -18.13 -0.41 3.76
N PRO A 50 -17.63 -0.73 4.97
CA PRO A 50 -16.45 -0.08 5.50
C PRO A 50 -15.20 -0.27 4.61
N LEU A 51 -15.10 -1.41 3.90
CA LEU A 51 -14.00 -1.68 2.99
C LEU A 51 -14.17 -0.94 1.65
N TYR A 52 -15.39 -0.76 1.18
CA TYR A 52 -15.65 0.05 -0.01
C TYR A 52 -15.40 1.54 0.23
N LEU A 53 -15.58 2.01 1.45
CA LEU A 53 -15.36 3.41 1.81
C LEU A 53 -13.90 3.68 2.18
N GLU A 54 -13.29 2.82 3.00
CA GLU A 54 -12.05 3.15 3.71
C GLU A 54 -10.84 2.25 3.36
N ALA A 55 -10.97 1.24 2.49
CA ALA A 55 -9.84 0.36 2.20
C ALA A 55 -8.68 1.03 1.45
N TRP A 56 -8.83 2.27 0.97
CA TRP A 56 -7.74 3.10 0.49
C TRP A 56 -6.62 3.26 1.55
N ALA A 57 -6.98 3.23 2.83
CA ALA A 57 -6.06 3.33 3.96
C ALA A 57 -5.14 2.10 4.11
N ALA A 58 -5.45 0.98 3.46
CA ALA A 58 -4.56 -0.18 3.42
C ALA A 58 -3.21 0.14 2.76
N VAL A 59 -3.15 1.16 1.89
CA VAL A 59 -1.89 1.64 1.31
C VAL A 59 -0.98 2.24 2.37
N ASP A 60 -1.53 3.01 3.31
CA ASP A 60 -0.75 3.60 4.41
C ASP A 60 -0.21 2.52 5.35
N LEU A 61 -0.98 1.44 5.53
CA LEU A 61 -0.50 0.26 6.24
C LEU A 61 0.68 -0.40 5.50
N PHE A 62 0.67 -0.48 4.16
CA PHE A 62 1.83 -0.98 3.40
C PHE A 62 3.07 -0.14 3.63
N PHE A 63 2.97 1.18 3.61
CA PHE A 63 4.09 2.05 3.92
C PHE A 63 4.60 1.83 5.36
N ALA A 64 3.71 1.71 6.34
CA ALA A 64 4.09 1.47 7.72
C ALA A 64 4.77 0.10 7.92
N LEU A 65 4.24 -0.95 7.30
CA LEU A 65 4.85 -2.28 7.32
C LEU A 65 6.24 -2.28 6.64
N SER A 66 6.37 -1.58 5.52
CA SER A 66 7.65 -1.41 4.83
C SER A 66 8.65 -0.70 5.73
N GLY A 67 8.27 0.44 6.31
CA GLY A 67 9.12 1.19 7.26
C GLY A 67 9.56 0.35 8.46
N PHE A 68 8.63 -0.35 9.11
CA PHE A 68 8.95 -1.25 10.23
C PHE A 68 10.04 -2.27 9.84
N VAL A 69 9.83 -2.97 8.72
CA VAL A 69 10.76 -4.01 8.24
C VAL A 69 12.11 -3.40 7.85
N PHE A 70 12.13 -2.22 7.26
CA PHE A 70 13.37 -1.56 6.83
C PHE A 70 14.22 -1.11 8.02
N PHE A 71 13.62 -0.46 9.02
CA PHE A 71 14.34 -0.07 10.23
C PHE A 71 14.84 -1.29 10.99
N TRP A 72 14.04 -2.35 11.06
CA TRP A 72 14.43 -3.60 11.69
C TRP A 72 15.62 -4.29 10.99
N LEU A 73 15.53 -4.50 9.67
CA LEU A 73 16.51 -5.32 8.96
C LEU A 73 17.75 -4.54 8.52
N TYR A 74 17.59 -3.26 8.19
CA TYR A 74 18.64 -2.49 7.51
C TYR A 74 19.13 -1.28 8.30
N GLY A 75 18.33 -0.67 9.16
CA GLY A 75 18.64 0.62 9.79
C GLY A 75 20.03 0.65 10.43
N GLN A 76 20.32 -0.29 11.32
CA GLN A 76 21.61 -0.37 12.00
C GLN A 76 22.74 -0.85 11.06
N ALA A 77 22.47 -1.83 10.19
CA ALA A 77 23.46 -2.36 9.26
C ALA A 77 23.96 -1.33 8.22
N ILE A 78 23.07 -0.46 7.75
CA ILE A 78 23.44 0.67 6.85
C ILE A 78 24.28 1.69 7.62
N ARG A 79 23.86 2.09 8.83
CA ARG A 79 24.62 3.01 9.68
C ARG A 79 26.04 2.54 9.92
N GLU A 80 26.22 1.26 10.19
CA GLU A 80 27.52 0.62 10.42
C GLU A 80 28.33 0.39 9.13
N GLY A 81 27.80 0.76 7.97
CA GLY A 81 28.46 0.56 6.67
C GLY A 81 28.51 -0.90 6.18
N LYS A 82 27.80 -1.83 6.85
CA LYS A 82 27.75 -3.24 6.49
C LYS A 82 26.95 -3.50 5.20
N VAL A 83 26.06 -2.57 4.81
CA VAL A 83 25.25 -2.66 3.60
C VAL A 83 25.71 -1.59 2.62
N LYS A 84 26.25 -2.02 1.48
CA LYS A 84 26.71 -1.13 0.40
C LYS A 84 25.52 -0.55 -0.38
N PRO A 85 25.59 0.72 -0.86
CA PRO A 85 24.50 1.36 -1.61
C PRO A 85 24.02 0.53 -2.82
N GLY A 86 24.96 0.09 -3.66
CA GLY A 86 24.63 -0.70 -4.85
C GLY A 86 23.95 -2.03 -4.54
N HIS A 87 24.39 -2.72 -3.48
CA HIS A 87 23.74 -3.98 -3.04
C HIS A 87 22.31 -3.72 -2.52
N PHE A 88 22.12 -2.66 -1.72
CA PHE A 88 20.79 -2.28 -1.23
C PHE A 88 19.85 -1.92 -2.40
N ALA A 89 20.31 -1.06 -3.32
CA ALA A 89 19.54 -0.67 -4.50
C ALA A 89 19.15 -1.89 -5.35
N LEU A 90 20.10 -2.80 -5.59
CA LEU A 90 19.85 -4.03 -6.35
C LEU A 90 18.78 -4.92 -5.72
N LEU A 91 18.83 -5.10 -4.40
CA LEU A 91 17.82 -5.89 -3.69
C LEU A 91 16.42 -5.30 -3.83
N ARG A 92 16.31 -3.97 -3.82
CA ARG A 92 15.01 -3.27 -3.96
C ARG A 92 14.53 -3.28 -5.40
N PHE A 93 15.40 -2.92 -6.33
CA PHE A 93 15.12 -2.94 -7.77
C PHE A 93 14.67 -4.34 -8.23
N SER A 94 15.42 -5.38 -7.87
CA SER A 94 15.07 -6.76 -8.24
C SER A 94 13.71 -7.21 -7.70
N ARG A 95 13.21 -6.59 -6.63
CA ARG A 95 11.92 -6.91 -6.04
C ARG A 95 10.75 -6.17 -6.72
N LEU A 96 10.92 -4.88 -7.01
CA LEU A 96 9.82 -4.03 -7.46
C LEU A 96 9.74 -3.96 -8.99
N TRP A 97 10.88 -3.71 -9.64
CA TRP A 97 10.91 -3.31 -11.04
C TRP A 97 10.39 -4.37 -12.04
N PRO A 98 10.72 -5.67 -11.91
CA PRO A 98 10.34 -6.63 -12.97
C PRO A 98 8.83 -6.73 -13.17
N LEU A 99 8.06 -6.89 -12.10
CA LEU A 99 6.60 -6.97 -12.21
C LEU A 99 5.99 -5.61 -12.56
N HIS A 100 6.52 -4.52 -12.01
CA HIS A 100 6.09 -3.17 -12.37
C HIS A 100 6.25 -2.90 -13.88
N ALA A 101 7.41 -3.21 -14.45
CA ALA A 101 7.67 -3.04 -15.88
C ALA A 101 6.75 -3.92 -16.74
N LEU A 102 6.55 -5.18 -16.37
CA LEU A 102 5.63 -6.06 -17.07
C LEU A 102 4.20 -5.52 -17.05
N MET A 103 3.74 -5.03 -15.89
CA MET A 103 2.39 -4.48 -15.76
C MET A 103 2.25 -3.14 -16.48
N LEU A 104 3.31 -2.32 -16.54
CA LEU A 104 3.31 -1.09 -17.34
C LEU A 104 3.07 -1.39 -18.82
N VAL A 105 3.81 -2.34 -19.39
CA VAL A 105 3.59 -2.77 -20.79
C VAL A 105 2.20 -3.36 -20.97
N THR A 106 1.76 -4.23 -20.07
CA THR A 106 0.44 -4.88 -20.13
C THR A 106 -0.68 -3.85 -20.12
N ILE A 107 -0.64 -2.88 -19.20
CA ILE A 107 -1.69 -1.86 -19.12
C ILE A 107 -1.68 -0.92 -20.32
N THR A 108 -0.51 -0.57 -20.88
CA THR A 108 -0.41 0.24 -22.09
C THR A 108 -1.13 -0.45 -23.26
N VAL A 109 -0.92 -1.75 -23.44
CA VAL A 109 -1.61 -2.52 -24.50
C VAL A 109 -3.12 -2.60 -24.22
N LEU A 110 -3.52 -2.91 -23.00
CA LEU A 110 -4.93 -3.02 -22.64
C LEU A 110 -5.67 -1.69 -22.80
N GLN A 111 -5.07 -0.57 -22.41
CA GLN A 111 -5.65 0.77 -22.59
C GLN A 111 -5.75 1.14 -24.06
N ALA A 112 -4.74 0.85 -24.87
CA ALA A 112 -4.82 1.09 -26.31
C ALA A 112 -5.97 0.30 -26.98
N LEU A 113 -6.18 -0.96 -26.57
CA LEU A 113 -7.30 -1.78 -27.05
C LEU A 113 -8.65 -1.26 -26.54
N PHE A 114 -8.72 -0.85 -25.28
CA PHE A 114 -9.93 -0.28 -24.69
C PHE A 114 -10.30 1.04 -25.36
N HIS A 115 -9.32 1.93 -25.57
CA HIS A 115 -9.49 3.21 -26.28
C HIS A 115 -9.93 3.00 -27.73
N ALA A 116 -9.34 2.06 -28.44
CA ALA A 116 -9.75 1.73 -29.82
C ALA A 116 -11.21 1.25 -29.90
N LYS A 117 -11.74 0.64 -28.83
CA LYS A 117 -13.10 0.13 -28.76
C LYS A 117 -14.13 1.17 -28.31
N THR A 118 -13.75 2.07 -27.38
CA THR A 118 -14.67 2.97 -26.69
C THR A 118 -14.46 4.45 -27.00
N GLY A 119 -13.29 4.82 -27.55
CA GLY A 119 -12.87 6.22 -27.77
C GLY A 119 -12.30 6.91 -26.53
N VAL A 120 -12.21 6.22 -25.38
CA VAL A 120 -11.69 6.76 -24.11
C VAL A 120 -10.85 5.71 -23.39
N ASP A 121 -10.02 6.15 -22.45
CA ASP A 121 -9.26 5.24 -21.60
C ASP A 121 -10.11 4.75 -20.41
N PHE A 122 -9.78 3.57 -19.89
CA PHE A 122 -10.42 3.04 -18.70
C PHE A 122 -9.80 3.62 -17.43
N ILE A 123 -10.53 4.47 -16.72
CA ILE A 123 -10.20 5.14 -15.44
C ILE A 123 -8.98 6.05 -15.54
N PHE A 124 -7.80 5.52 -15.88
CA PHE A 124 -6.54 6.26 -15.88
C PHE A 124 -6.01 6.42 -17.31
N PRO A 125 -5.66 7.65 -17.74
CA PRO A 125 -5.11 7.87 -19.06
C PRO A 125 -3.74 7.16 -19.22
N ALA A 126 -3.50 6.61 -20.42
CA ALA A 126 -2.28 5.88 -20.74
C ALA A 126 -1.57 6.49 -21.95
N GLU A 127 -1.28 7.78 -21.88
CA GLU A 127 -0.68 8.57 -22.95
C GLU A 127 0.61 9.27 -22.55
N GLY A 128 1.44 9.63 -23.53
CA GLY A 128 2.69 10.36 -23.33
C GLY A 128 3.91 9.44 -23.11
N TRP A 129 4.90 9.57 -23.97
CA TRP A 129 6.16 8.81 -23.84
C TRP A 129 6.99 9.25 -22.64
N ASP A 130 6.92 10.52 -22.27
CA ASP A 130 7.53 11.08 -21.07
C ASP A 130 6.94 10.47 -19.81
N ARG A 131 5.61 10.34 -19.73
CA ARG A 131 4.92 9.67 -18.64
C ARG A 131 5.25 8.17 -18.59
N PHE A 132 5.26 7.50 -19.74
CA PHE A 132 5.68 6.10 -19.82
C PHE A 132 7.11 5.91 -19.29
N ALA A 133 8.05 6.75 -19.71
CA ALA A 133 9.44 6.70 -19.25
C ALA A 133 9.54 6.96 -17.73
N ALA A 134 8.79 7.94 -17.21
CA ALA A 134 8.73 8.21 -15.78
C ALA A 134 8.21 7.00 -14.99
N HIS A 135 7.18 6.29 -15.50
CA HIS A 135 6.71 5.03 -14.92
C HIS A 135 7.77 3.93 -14.99
N ALA A 136 8.41 3.74 -16.15
CA ALA A 136 9.45 2.73 -16.33
C ALA A 136 10.62 2.91 -15.36
N LEU A 137 10.93 4.16 -15.00
CA LEU A 137 11.97 4.53 -14.04
C LEU A 137 11.46 4.60 -12.58
N MET A 138 10.17 4.34 -12.32
CA MET A 138 9.52 4.50 -11.01
C MET A 138 9.65 5.93 -10.47
N LEU A 139 9.66 6.96 -11.34
CA LEU A 139 9.80 8.38 -10.99
C LEU A 139 8.51 9.19 -11.20
N HIS A 140 7.42 8.58 -11.63
CA HIS A 140 6.19 9.24 -12.05
C HIS A 140 5.47 10.03 -10.93
N GLN A 141 5.80 9.81 -9.66
CA GLN A 141 5.30 10.63 -8.54
C GLN A 141 6.31 11.67 -8.05
N TRP A 142 7.51 11.70 -8.63
CA TRP A 142 8.57 12.64 -8.24
C TRP A 142 8.84 13.71 -9.30
N LEU A 143 8.33 13.53 -10.52
CA LEU A 143 8.48 14.45 -11.64
C LEU A 143 7.14 15.15 -11.92
N PRO A 144 7.14 16.47 -12.24
CA PRO A 144 5.91 17.17 -12.65
C PRO A 144 5.35 16.65 -13.98
N PRO A 145 4.01 16.60 -14.15
CA PRO A 145 2.96 16.83 -13.15
C PRO A 145 2.77 15.61 -12.24
N THR A 146 2.92 15.81 -10.92
CA THR A 146 2.98 14.71 -9.94
C THR A 146 1.63 14.25 -9.42
N ILE A 147 0.53 14.91 -9.77
CA ILE A 147 -0.78 14.69 -9.12
C ILE A 147 -1.66 13.71 -9.91
N GLU A 148 -1.42 13.55 -11.22
CA GLU A 148 -2.24 12.67 -12.04
C GLU A 148 -1.76 11.22 -12.01
N GLN A 149 -2.69 10.32 -11.74
CA GLN A 149 -2.46 8.89 -11.90
C GLN A 149 -2.65 8.50 -13.37
N THR A 150 -1.66 7.81 -13.93
CA THR A 150 -1.65 7.38 -15.32
C THR A 150 -1.27 5.90 -15.44
N PHE A 151 -1.54 5.28 -16.58
CA PHE A 151 -1.25 3.87 -16.85
C PHE A 151 -1.85 2.94 -15.78
N ASN A 152 -1.01 2.26 -15.02
CA ASN A 152 -1.42 1.49 -13.86
C ASN A 152 -1.52 2.43 -12.65
N GLY A 153 -2.62 3.17 -12.54
CA GLY A 153 -2.81 4.19 -11.51
C GLY A 153 -2.36 3.76 -10.11
N PRO A 154 -2.78 2.59 -9.59
CA PRO A 154 -2.32 2.09 -8.29
C PRO A 154 -0.80 2.03 -8.12
N SER A 155 -0.01 1.96 -9.19
CA SER A 155 1.46 1.88 -9.12
C SER A 155 2.14 3.14 -8.58
N TRP A 156 1.39 4.22 -8.31
CA TRP A 156 1.92 5.42 -7.65
C TRP A 156 2.68 5.08 -6.36
N THR A 157 2.23 4.06 -5.63
CA THR A 157 2.87 3.61 -4.39
C THR A 157 4.27 3.06 -4.63
N VAL A 158 4.50 2.38 -5.75
CA VAL A 158 5.83 1.83 -6.13
C VAL A 158 6.83 2.97 -6.36
N SER A 159 6.38 4.05 -7.01
CA SER A 159 7.21 5.25 -7.21
C SER A 159 7.57 5.89 -5.87
N ILE A 160 6.59 6.10 -4.99
CA ILE A 160 6.83 6.65 -3.65
C ILE A 160 7.78 5.73 -2.87
N GLU A 161 7.53 4.42 -2.87
CA GLU A 161 8.35 3.45 -2.14
C GLU A 161 9.81 3.47 -2.62
N ALA A 162 10.05 3.59 -3.91
CA ALA A 162 11.40 3.71 -4.46
C ALA A 162 12.16 4.94 -3.91
N GLY A 163 11.51 6.11 -3.86
CA GLY A 163 12.09 7.33 -3.28
C GLY A 163 12.29 7.23 -1.76
N LEU A 164 11.35 6.60 -1.05
CA LEU A 164 11.48 6.36 0.40
C LEU A 164 12.67 5.45 0.72
N TYR A 165 12.97 4.47 -0.13
CA TYR A 165 14.15 3.63 0.04
C TYR A 165 15.45 4.41 -0.09
N VAL A 166 15.51 5.34 -1.04
CA VAL A 166 16.67 6.23 -1.20
C VAL A 166 16.80 7.13 0.02
N LEU A 167 15.74 7.81 0.42
CA LEU A 167 15.75 8.70 1.59
C LEU A 167 16.15 7.95 2.88
N PHE A 168 15.55 6.79 3.12
CA PHE A 168 15.88 5.94 4.26
C PHE A 168 17.37 5.55 4.27
N PHE A 169 17.88 5.12 3.12
CA PHE A 169 19.29 4.74 3.02
C PHE A 169 20.21 5.91 3.34
N LEU A 170 19.95 7.09 2.78
CA LEU A 170 20.77 8.29 3.00
C LEU A 170 20.73 8.73 4.47
N LEU A 171 19.56 8.75 5.10
CA LEU A 171 19.41 9.09 6.50
C LEU A 171 20.15 8.11 7.41
N CYS A 172 19.99 6.80 7.20
CA CYS A 172 20.71 5.80 7.99
C CYS A 172 22.22 5.89 7.79
N ARG A 173 22.68 6.14 6.57
CA ARG A 173 24.13 6.28 6.25
C ARG A 173 24.74 7.51 6.91
N ALA A 174 23.97 8.58 7.04
CA ALA A 174 24.34 9.81 7.76
C ALA A 174 24.22 9.67 9.29
N GLY A 175 23.82 8.52 9.79
CA GLY A 175 23.65 8.26 11.24
C GLY A 175 22.26 8.60 11.80
N PHE A 176 21.34 9.08 10.97
CA PHE A 176 19.97 9.50 11.34
C PHE A 176 18.97 8.34 11.28
N ASN A 177 19.26 7.24 11.98
CA ASN A 177 18.41 6.05 11.98
C ASN A 177 17.57 5.84 13.25
N GLY A 178 17.51 6.81 14.16
CA GLY A 178 16.79 6.70 15.44
C GLY A 178 15.30 7.03 15.35
N TRP A 179 14.52 6.60 16.36
CA TRP A 179 13.09 6.84 16.44
C TRP A 179 12.68 8.33 16.37
N ARG A 180 13.50 9.23 16.96
CA ARG A 180 13.24 10.68 16.94
C ARG A 180 13.27 11.23 15.51
N VAL A 181 14.24 10.79 14.71
CA VAL A 181 14.34 11.18 13.30
C VAL A 181 13.18 10.60 12.51
N ALA A 182 12.79 9.34 12.78
CA ALA A 182 11.64 8.73 12.13
C ALA A 182 10.35 9.55 12.41
N VAL A 183 10.08 9.91 13.66
CA VAL A 183 8.93 10.77 14.01
C VAL A 183 9.04 12.15 13.34
N LEU A 184 10.22 12.79 13.35
CA LEU A 184 10.42 14.10 12.74
C LEU A 184 10.13 14.08 11.23
N VAL A 185 10.65 13.08 10.50
CA VAL A 185 10.40 12.94 9.05
C VAL A 185 8.92 12.66 8.77
N ALA A 186 8.26 11.86 9.60
CA ALA A 186 6.82 11.65 9.48
C ALA A 186 6.02 12.95 9.67
N LEU A 187 6.39 13.76 10.67
CA LEU A 187 5.76 15.07 10.89
C LEU A 187 6.01 16.05 9.73
N CYS A 188 7.19 16.00 9.08
CA CYS A 188 7.41 16.75 7.84
C CYS A 188 6.41 16.34 6.74
N GLY A 189 5.99 15.07 6.70
CA GLY A 189 4.93 14.61 5.81
C GLY A 189 3.61 15.35 6.01
N VAL A 190 3.25 15.69 7.24
CA VAL A 190 2.02 16.47 7.53
C VAL A 190 2.03 17.83 6.81
N PHE A 191 3.16 18.52 6.84
CA PHE A 191 3.30 19.81 6.15
C PHE A 191 3.28 19.69 4.63
N LEU A 192 3.73 18.55 4.10
CA LEU A 192 3.72 18.29 2.65
C LEU A 192 2.36 17.82 2.14
N PHE A 193 1.40 17.51 2.99
CA PHE A 193 0.13 16.91 2.61
C PHE A 193 -0.67 17.78 1.63
N SER A 194 -0.69 19.08 1.84
CA SER A 194 -1.38 20.02 0.94
C SER A 194 -0.65 20.26 -0.39
N TRP A 195 0.66 19.98 -0.45
CA TRP A 195 1.45 20.13 -1.67
C TRP A 195 1.46 18.86 -2.52
N ASN A 196 1.70 17.70 -1.92
CA ASN A 196 1.67 16.40 -2.58
C ASN A 196 1.28 15.31 -1.58
N TRP A 197 0.00 14.98 -1.57
CA TRP A 197 -0.57 14.01 -0.64
C TRP A 197 -0.02 12.60 -0.79
N PHE A 198 0.44 12.20 -2.00
CA PHE A 198 1.06 10.89 -2.23
C PHE A 198 2.40 10.77 -1.50
N ILE A 199 3.27 11.76 -1.68
CA ILE A 199 4.58 11.82 -0.99
C ILE A 199 4.37 11.92 0.52
N ALA A 200 3.44 12.76 0.96
CA ALA A 200 3.11 12.95 2.36
C ALA A 200 2.69 11.64 3.04
N ARG A 201 1.76 10.90 2.44
CA ARG A 201 1.32 9.59 2.93
C ARG A 201 2.48 8.60 3.06
N GLY A 202 3.33 8.53 2.03
CA GLY A 202 4.52 7.68 2.07
C GLY A 202 5.48 8.03 3.21
N LEU A 203 5.79 9.33 3.40
CA LEU A 203 6.65 9.79 4.49
C LEU A 203 6.05 9.47 5.86
N MET A 204 4.79 9.84 6.08
CA MET A 204 4.11 9.57 7.35
C MET A 204 4.08 8.06 7.64
N GLY A 205 3.52 7.27 6.74
CA GLY A 205 3.37 5.82 6.94
C GLY A 205 4.70 5.12 7.16
N PHE A 206 5.65 5.28 6.25
CA PHE A 206 6.93 4.58 6.31
C PHE A 206 7.74 4.93 7.57
N PHE A 207 7.88 6.21 7.89
CA PHE A 207 8.70 6.61 9.03
C PHE A 207 8.00 6.36 10.37
N LEU A 208 6.67 6.42 10.47
CA LEU A 208 5.95 5.96 11.66
C LEU A 208 6.03 4.44 11.83
N GLY A 209 6.07 3.68 10.73
CA GLY A 209 6.40 2.26 10.78
C GLY A 209 7.78 2.01 11.39
N GLY A 210 8.77 2.82 11.04
CA GLY A 210 10.10 2.81 11.68
C GLY A 210 10.05 3.14 13.18
N ALA A 211 9.27 4.15 13.58
CA ALA A 211 9.05 4.48 14.98
C ALA A 211 8.36 3.32 15.73
N ALA A 212 7.38 2.66 15.10
CA ALA A 212 6.71 1.48 15.63
C ALA A 212 7.69 0.33 15.92
N TYR A 213 8.67 0.10 15.04
CA TYR A 213 9.74 -0.87 15.30
C TYR A 213 10.49 -0.56 16.61
N TYR A 214 10.90 0.69 16.84
CA TYR A 214 11.58 1.07 18.06
C TYR A 214 10.69 0.95 19.31
N ALA A 215 9.40 1.23 19.18
CA ALA A 215 8.44 1.03 20.27
C ALA A 215 8.35 -0.46 20.65
N VAL A 216 8.20 -1.36 19.65
CA VAL A 216 8.18 -2.81 19.88
C VAL A 216 9.46 -3.31 20.54
N GLU A 217 10.65 -2.88 20.04
CA GLU A 217 11.94 -3.25 20.61
C GLU A 217 12.08 -2.80 22.08
N LYS A 218 11.61 -1.61 22.40
CA LYS A 218 11.64 -1.10 23.78
C LYS A 218 10.67 -1.86 24.69
N ILE A 219 9.44 -2.08 24.26
CA ILE A 219 8.39 -2.71 25.08
C ILE A 219 8.74 -4.17 25.39
N ARG A 220 9.23 -4.93 24.40
CA ARG A 220 9.57 -6.35 24.61
C ARG A 220 10.68 -6.59 25.66
N LEU A 221 11.48 -5.58 25.97
CA LEU A 221 12.55 -5.63 26.98
C LEU A 221 12.08 -5.17 28.37
N MET A 222 10.85 -4.67 28.51
CA MET A 222 10.32 -4.20 29.79
C MET A 222 9.89 -5.36 30.68
N LYS A 223 9.98 -5.21 32.00
CA LYS A 223 9.50 -6.20 32.98
C LYS A 223 7.98 -6.47 32.81
N ALA A 224 7.21 -5.44 32.49
CA ALA A 224 5.75 -5.51 32.29
C ALA A 224 5.37 -5.73 30.80
N ALA A 225 6.24 -6.27 29.96
CA ALA A 225 6.04 -6.39 28.51
C ALA A 225 4.70 -7.05 28.16
N LYS A 226 4.31 -8.14 28.82
CA LYS A 226 3.04 -8.84 28.55
C LYS A 226 1.82 -7.95 28.87
N THR A 227 1.80 -7.29 30.01
CA THR A 227 0.69 -6.41 30.42
C THR A 227 0.56 -5.22 29.46
N ILE A 228 1.68 -4.58 29.15
CA ILE A 228 1.70 -3.44 28.21
C ILE A 228 1.24 -3.89 26.82
N SER A 229 1.72 -5.04 26.34
CA SER A 229 1.32 -5.57 25.03
C SER A 229 -0.17 -5.91 24.98
N ALA A 230 -0.72 -6.52 26.03
CA ALA A 230 -2.15 -6.80 26.11
C ALA A 230 -2.99 -5.50 26.13
N ALA A 231 -2.55 -4.49 26.90
CA ALA A 231 -3.20 -3.18 26.94
C ALA A 231 -3.19 -2.49 25.56
N ILE A 232 -2.06 -2.51 24.84
CA ILE A 232 -1.96 -1.96 23.49
C ILE A 232 -2.88 -2.72 22.51
N CYS A 233 -2.94 -4.05 22.57
CA CYS A 233 -3.84 -4.83 21.71
C CYS A 233 -5.31 -4.49 22.00
N LEU A 234 -5.71 -4.39 23.26
CA LEU A 234 -7.09 -4.00 23.64
C LEU A 234 -7.40 -2.55 23.21
N PHE A 235 -6.47 -1.64 23.42
CA PHE A 235 -6.59 -0.25 22.97
C PHE A 235 -6.74 -0.18 21.43
N THR A 236 -5.96 -0.96 20.69
CA THR A 236 -6.06 -1.03 19.24
C THR A 236 -7.43 -1.55 18.79
N LEU A 237 -7.98 -2.57 19.45
CA LEU A 237 -9.34 -3.06 19.17
C LEU A 237 -10.39 -1.99 19.46
N ALA A 238 -10.28 -1.29 20.59
CA ALA A 238 -11.18 -0.17 20.91
C ALA A 238 -11.07 0.96 19.88
N LEU A 239 -9.85 1.28 19.44
CA LEU A 239 -9.61 2.30 18.40
C LEU A 239 -10.25 1.91 17.06
N TRP A 240 -10.14 0.66 16.63
CA TRP A 240 -10.83 0.17 15.44
C TRP A 240 -12.35 0.15 15.60
N ALA A 241 -12.87 -0.16 16.79
CA ALA A 241 -14.29 -0.04 17.06
C ALA A 241 -14.77 1.42 16.92
N LEU A 242 -13.96 2.40 17.39
CA LEU A 242 -14.27 3.82 17.19
C LEU A 242 -14.22 4.22 15.71
N VAL A 243 -13.28 3.67 14.93
CA VAL A 243 -13.25 3.90 13.46
C VAL A 243 -14.52 3.38 12.81
N VAL A 244 -14.99 2.19 13.16
CA VAL A 244 -16.26 1.65 12.63
C VAL A 244 -17.45 2.53 13.04
N VAL A 245 -17.50 2.98 14.30
CA VAL A 245 -18.52 3.92 14.79
C VAL A 245 -18.50 5.22 13.99
N GLU A 246 -17.29 5.73 13.65
CA GLU A 246 -17.16 6.95 12.86
C GLU A 246 -17.66 6.76 11.42
N ILE A 247 -17.33 5.62 10.80
CA ILE A 247 -17.82 5.29 9.44
C ILE A 247 -19.34 5.20 9.40
N GLU A 248 -19.96 4.54 10.39
CA GLU A 248 -21.40 4.29 10.39
C GLU A 248 -22.26 5.50 10.81
N TRP A 249 -21.76 6.29 11.76
CA TRP A 249 -22.57 7.36 12.39
C TRP A 249 -21.93 8.74 12.33
N GLY A 250 -20.66 8.85 11.98
CA GLY A 250 -19.94 10.11 11.83
C GLY A 250 -19.96 11.04 13.06
N PRO A 251 -19.86 10.55 14.32
CA PRO A 251 -20.02 11.43 15.48
C PRO A 251 -18.96 12.54 15.55
N LEU A 252 -17.70 12.25 15.17
CA LEU A 252 -16.63 13.25 15.14
C LEU A 252 -16.77 14.17 13.94
N HIS A 253 -17.11 13.64 12.78
CA HIS A 253 -17.39 14.40 11.58
C HIS A 253 -18.54 15.40 11.84
N ASN A 254 -19.66 14.96 12.39
CA ASN A 254 -20.79 15.80 12.75
C ASN A 254 -20.42 16.85 13.83
N LEU A 255 -19.58 16.49 14.82
CA LEU A 255 -19.10 17.42 15.82
C LEU A 255 -18.21 18.52 15.19
N ILE A 256 -17.32 18.15 14.27
CA ILE A 256 -16.46 19.10 13.57
C ILE A 256 -17.32 20.05 12.72
N ILE A 257 -18.25 19.55 11.92
CA ILE A 257 -19.19 20.37 11.18
C ILE A 257 -19.93 21.33 12.12
N TYR A 258 -20.51 20.83 13.21
CA TYR A 258 -21.21 21.67 14.20
C TYR A 258 -20.34 22.79 14.79
N VAL A 259 -19.05 22.54 14.96
CA VAL A 259 -18.09 23.56 15.45
C VAL A 259 -17.69 24.52 14.33
N THR A 260 -17.45 24.00 13.11
CA THR A 260 -16.98 24.78 11.97
C THR A 260 -18.06 25.66 11.37
N ASP A 261 -19.34 25.25 11.38
CA ASP A 261 -20.49 26.07 10.94
C ASP A 261 -20.64 27.39 11.73
N ARG A 262 -19.94 27.51 12.86
CA ARG A 262 -19.88 28.72 13.68
C ARG A 262 -18.69 29.62 13.38
N LEU A 263 -17.80 29.20 12.47
CA LEU A 263 -16.67 29.97 11.99
C LEU A 263 -17.02 30.65 10.67
N PRO A 264 -16.33 31.72 10.28
CA PRO A 264 -16.61 32.38 8.99
C PRO A 264 -16.52 31.40 7.82
N ASP A 265 -17.45 31.54 6.86
CA ASP A 265 -17.76 30.60 5.76
C ASP A 265 -16.59 30.17 4.85
N ASP A 266 -15.44 30.83 4.93
CA ASP A 266 -14.31 30.62 4.00
C ASP A 266 -13.25 29.64 4.52
N ALA A 267 -13.41 29.10 5.72
CA ALA A 267 -12.30 28.39 6.41
C ALA A 267 -12.35 26.86 6.29
N TYR A 268 -13.52 26.26 6.04
CA TYR A 268 -13.68 24.81 6.16
C TYR A 268 -14.71 24.26 5.16
N ASP A 269 -14.23 23.45 4.23
CA ASP A 269 -15.07 22.61 3.38
C ASP A 269 -15.00 21.13 3.84
N ASN A 270 -15.87 20.27 3.29
CA ASN A 270 -15.86 18.83 3.57
C ASN A 270 -14.51 18.19 3.22
N GLU A 271 -13.82 18.69 2.17
CA GLU A 271 -12.50 18.22 1.76
C GLU A 271 -11.43 18.49 2.83
N PHE A 272 -11.53 19.62 3.54
CA PHE A 272 -10.65 19.94 4.66
C PHE A 272 -10.82 18.93 5.80
N THR A 273 -12.06 18.65 6.19
CA THR A 273 -12.39 17.71 7.27
C THR A 273 -11.89 16.30 6.94
N ASP A 274 -12.18 15.80 5.75
CA ASP A 274 -11.73 14.49 5.29
C ASP A 274 -10.21 14.37 5.28
N ARG A 275 -9.52 15.42 4.89
CA ARG A 275 -8.05 15.49 4.87
C ARG A 275 -7.44 15.35 6.26
N TYR A 276 -8.00 16.01 7.28
CA TYR A 276 -7.50 15.92 8.65
C TYR A 276 -7.82 14.58 9.30
N PHE A 277 -8.98 13.99 9.03
CA PHE A 277 -9.27 12.61 9.44
C PHE A 277 -8.25 11.64 8.86
N HIS A 278 -7.91 11.80 7.60
CA HIS A 278 -6.92 10.98 6.93
C HIS A 278 -5.54 11.08 7.60
N ILE A 279 -5.07 12.30 7.85
CA ILE A 279 -3.81 12.53 8.56
C ILE A 279 -3.85 11.91 9.96
N ALA A 280 -4.91 12.15 10.72
CA ALA A 280 -5.06 11.61 12.07
C ALA A 280 -5.04 10.07 12.06
N TYR A 281 -5.69 9.44 11.09
CA TYR A 281 -5.69 8.00 10.90
C TYR A 281 -4.28 7.44 10.64
N ILE A 282 -3.53 8.05 9.72
CA ILE A 282 -2.15 7.65 9.41
C ILE A 282 -1.22 7.86 10.62
N LEU A 283 -1.41 8.94 11.37
CA LEU A 283 -0.55 9.25 12.52
C LEU A 283 -0.83 8.38 13.74
N THR A 284 -2.02 7.81 13.87
CA THR A 284 -2.46 7.10 15.09
C THR A 284 -2.83 5.64 14.84
N VAL A 285 -3.90 5.38 14.10
CA VAL A 285 -4.48 4.04 13.94
C VAL A 285 -3.50 3.08 13.30
N ILE A 286 -2.85 3.49 12.23
CA ILE A 286 -1.92 2.65 11.47
C ILE A 286 -0.70 2.23 12.29
N PRO A 287 0.12 3.14 12.87
CA PRO A 287 1.32 2.73 13.60
C PRO A 287 1.00 1.97 14.88
N ILE A 288 -0.08 2.31 15.58
CA ILE A 288 -0.53 1.58 16.77
C ILE A 288 -0.94 0.14 16.38
N SER A 289 -1.64 -0.05 15.25
CA SER A 289 -1.99 -1.37 14.74
C SER A 289 -0.76 -2.21 14.40
N VAL A 290 0.26 -1.61 13.78
CA VAL A 290 1.53 -2.30 13.50
C VAL A 290 2.23 -2.73 14.79
N VAL A 291 2.28 -1.85 15.81
CA VAL A 291 2.84 -2.18 17.14
C VAL A 291 2.05 -3.33 17.78
N ALA A 292 0.72 -3.26 17.82
CA ALA A 292 -0.13 -4.28 18.41
C ALA A 292 0.07 -5.64 17.75
N LEU A 293 0.08 -5.69 16.40
CA LEU A 293 0.29 -6.92 15.64
C LEU A 293 1.67 -7.53 15.92
N ALA A 294 2.73 -6.73 15.93
CA ALA A 294 4.06 -7.21 16.24
C ALA A 294 4.18 -7.73 17.69
N LEU A 295 3.62 -7.00 18.67
CA LEU A 295 3.63 -7.41 20.08
C LEU A 295 2.75 -8.62 20.34
N SER A 296 1.61 -8.78 19.64
CA SER A 296 0.74 -9.95 19.75
C SER A 296 1.49 -11.24 19.40
N GLU A 297 2.39 -11.19 18.44
CA GLU A 297 3.21 -12.32 18.04
C GLU A 297 4.44 -12.50 18.95
N VAL A 298 5.24 -11.40 19.12
CA VAL A 298 6.58 -11.51 19.73
C VAL A 298 6.52 -11.67 21.25
N VAL A 299 5.55 -11.03 21.91
CA VAL A 299 5.43 -10.96 23.37
C VAL A 299 4.32 -11.87 23.91
N LEU A 300 3.14 -11.82 23.25
CA LEU A 300 1.97 -12.58 23.71
C LEU A 300 1.88 -13.97 23.11
N GLY A 301 2.53 -14.22 21.97
CA GLY A 301 2.48 -15.52 21.28
C GLY A 301 1.09 -15.89 20.75
N LEU A 302 0.28 -14.87 20.37
CA LEU A 302 -1.10 -15.08 19.91
C LEU A 302 -1.13 -15.58 18.46
N PHE A 303 -2.08 -16.45 18.14
CA PHE A 303 -2.41 -16.90 16.79
C PHE A 303 -1.25 -17.41 15.90
N PRO A 304 -0.26 -18.15 16.41
CA PRO A 304 0.93 -18.51 15.62
C PRO A 304 0.61 -19.34 14.38
N THR A 305 -0.35 -20.26 14.48
CA THR A 305 -0.80 -21.10 13.35
C THR A 305 -1.53 -20.29 12.28
N PHE A 306 -2.40 -19.36 12.68
CA PHE A 306 -3.11 -18.48 11.77
C PHE A 306 -2.15 -17.59 11.00
N TYR A 307 -1.28 -16.87 11.69
CA TYR A 307 -0.28 -16.00 11.05
C TYR A 307 0.60 -16.77 10.06
N ARG A 308 1.07 -17.96 10.45
CA ARG A 308 1.89 -18.80 9.57
C ARG A 308 1.17 -19.23 8.30
N LYS A 309 -0.12 -19.60 8.38
CA LYS A 309 -0.92 -19.96 7.20
C LYS A 309 -1.22 -18.74 6.34
N ALA A 310 -1.59 -17.62 6.94
CA ALA A 310 -1.92 -16.39 6.23
C ALA A 310 -0.70 -15.71 5.56
N THR A 311 0.53 -16.08 5.95
CA THR A 311 1.76 -15.55 5.33
C THR A 311 1.83 -15.79 3.82
N HIS A 312 1.23 -16.87 3.31
CA HIS A 312 1.19 -17.13 1.86
C HIS A 312 0.50 -15.99 1.08
N LEU A 313 -0.54 -15.37 1.68
CA LEU A 313 -1.17 -14.18 1.10
C LEU A 313 -0.20 -12.98 1.11
N GLY A 314 0.60 -12.85 2.17
CA GLY A 314 1.65 -11.83 2.25
C GLY A 314 2.74 -11.99 1.19
N ASP A 315 3.11 -13.22 0.87
CA ASP A 315 4.11 -13.51 -0.16
C ASP A 315 3.66 -13.05 -1.56
N ILE A 316 2.37 -13.20 -1.90
CA ILE A 316 1.80 -12.82 -3.20
C ILE A 316 1.17 -11.42 -3.20
N SER A 317 1.18 -10.69 -2.08
CA SER A 317 0.50 -9.40 -1.93
C SER A 317 0.94 -8.34 -2.95
N TYR A 318 2.21 -8.33 -3.34
CA TYR A 318 2.72 -7.43 -4.37
C TYR A 318 2.12 -7.77 -5.75
N GLY A 319 2.06 -9.06 -6.10
CA GLY A 319 1.39 -9.52 -7.32
C GLY A 319 -0.10 -9.16 -7.32
N VAL A 320 -0.83 -9.40 -6.21
CA VAL A 320 -2.25 -8.99 -6.08
C VAL A 320 -2.40 -7.49 -6.33
N TYR A 321 -1.56 -6.68 -5.70
CA TYR A 321 -1.61 -5.22 -5.82
C TYR A 321 -1.29 -4.72 -7.24
N MET A 322 -0.30 -5.30 -7.92
CA MET A 322 0.10 -4.84 -9.25
C MET A 322 -0.81 -5.35 -10.37
N LEU A 323 -1.40 -6.54 -10.21
CA LEU A 323 -2.21 -7.20 -11.24
C LEU A 323 -3.68 -6.79 -11.22
N HIS A 324 -4.23 -6.30 -10.09
CA HIS A 324 -5.68 -6.08 -9.97
C HIS A 324 -6.22 -5.08 -10.99
N PHE A 325 -5.56 -3.94 -11.21
CA PHE A 325 -6.03 -2.93 -12.15
C PHE A 325 -5.87 -3.38 -13.63
N PRO A 326 -4.73 -3.94 -14.08
CA PRO A 326 -4.66 -4.57 -15.40
C PRO A 326 -5.72 -5.66 -15.62
N LEU A 327 -6.02 -6.49 -14.62
CA LEU A 327 -7.09 -7.48 -14.71
C LEU A 327 -8.48 -6.82 -14.78
N GLN A 328 -8.72 -5.75 -14.03
CA GLN A 328 -9.95 -4.95 -14.15
C GLN A 328 -10.11 -4.37 -15.55
N THR A 329 -9.05 -3.80 -16.12
CA THR A 329 -9.07 -3.25 -17.49
C THR A 329 -9.35 -4.35 -18.52
N ALA A 330 -8.75 -5.52 -18.36
CA ALA A 330 -9.03 -6.66 -19.24
C ALA A 330 -10.50 -7.13 -19.14
N CYS A 331 -11.04 -7.23 -17.94
CA CYS A 331 -12.46 -7.55 -17.71
C CYS A 331 -13.38 -6.48 -18.29
N ALA A 332 -13.03 -5.19 -18.12
CA ALA A 332 -13.78 -4.08 -18.70
C ALA A 332 -13.76 -4.12 -20.23
N LEU A 333 -12.60 -4.40 -20.85
CA LEU A 333 -12.48 -4.56 -22.30
C LEU A 333 -13.36 -5.71 -22.82
N VAL A 334 -13.37 -6.86 -22.14
CA VAL A 334 -14.26 -7.97 -22.48
C VAL A 334 -15.71 -7.52 -22.34
N ALA A 335 -16.09 -6.89 -21.23
CA ALA A 335 -17.45 -6.42 -20.97
C ALA A 335 -17.98 -5.51 -22.09
N VAL A 336 -17.21 -4.46 -22.47
CA VAL A 336 -17.62 -3.55 -23.56
C VAL A 336 -17.64 -4.22 -24.92
N THR A 337 -16.81 -5.26 -25.12
CA THR A 337 -16.76 -5.99 -26.41
C THR A 337 -17.98 -6.88 -26.60
N VAL A 338 -18.44 -7.56 -25.55
CA VAL A 338 -19.61 -8.45 -25.59
C VAL A 338 -20.92 -7.76 -25.20
N GLY A 339 -20.88 -6.45 -24.85
CA GLY A 339 -22.05 -5.66 -24.51
C GLY A 339 -22.61 -5.91 -23.11
N LEU A 340 -21.78 -6.37 -22.14
CA LEU A 340 -22.20 -6.51 -20.74
C LEU A 340 -22.50 -5.15 -20.13
N GLN A 341 -23.59 -5.08 -19.37
CA GLN A 341 -23.95 -3.89 -18.60
C GLN A 341 -23.19 -3.87 -17.27
N PRO A 342 -22.96 -2.69 -16.65
CA PRO A 342 -22.35 -2.57 -15.34
C PRO A 342 -23.04 -3.38 -14.24
N SER A 343 -24.35 -3.64 -14.37
CA SER A 343 -25.12 -4.50 -13.46
C SER A 343 -24.59 -5.94 -13.35
N PHE A 344 -23.84 -6.42 -14.34
CA PHE A 344 -23.14 -7.70 -14.26
C PHE A 344 -22.15 -7.73 -13.09
N PHE A 345 -21.46 -6.61 -12.84
CA PHE A 345 -20.47 -6.48 -11.78
C PHE A 345 -21.07 -6.22 -10.38
N MET A 346 -22.40 -6.12 -10.29
CA MET A 346 -23.12 -6.11 -8.98
C MET A 346 -23.21 -7.51 -8.36
N GLN A 347 -22.90 -8.55 -9.12
CA GLN A 347 -23.08 -9.94 -8.70
C GLN A 347 -21.93 -10.42 -7.81
N GLY A 348 -22.23 -10.95 -6.62
CA GLY A 348 -21.23 -11.46 -5.69
C GLY A 348 -20.35 -12.58 -6.27
N TRP A 349 -20.93 -13.47 -7.10
CA TRP A 349 -20.17 -14.53 -7.75
C TRP A 349 -19.14 -14.00 -8.77
N VAL A 350 -19.42 -12.87 -9.46
CA VAL A 350 -18.48 -12.21 -10.36
C VAL A 350 -17.27 -11.73 -9.58
N MET A 351 -17.50 -11.12 -8.42
CA MET A 351 -16.43 -10.69 -7.52
C MET A 351 -15.60 -11.88 -7.05
N LEU A 352 -16.23 -12.98 -6.63
CA LEU A 352 -15.53 -14.19 -6.21
C LEU A 352 -14.69 -14.79 -7.36
N ALA A 353 -15.25 -14.84 -8.58
CA ALA A 353 -14.53 -15.32 -9.77
C ALA A 353 -13.32 -14.42 -10.07
N PHE A 354 -13.48 -13.10 -9.99
CA PHE A 354 -12.39 -12.15 -10.18
C PHE A 354 -11.26 -12.39 -9.17
N TYR A 355 -11.60 -12.54 -7.86
CA TYR A 355 -10.61 -12.86 -6.83
C TYR A 355 -9.91 -14.20 -7.08
N ALA A 356 -10.64 -15.22 -7.50
CA ALA A 356 -10.04 -16.51 -7.82
C ALA A 356 -9.01 -16.42 -8.96
N VAL A 357 -9.34 -15.68 -10.02
CA VAL A 357 -8.42 -15.41 -11.15
C VAL A 357 -7.23 -14.56 -10.66
N LEU A 358 -7.47 -13.47 -9.96
CA LEU A 358 -6.43 -12.57 -9.45
C LEU A 358 -5.42 -13.28 -8.54
N LEU A 359 -5.91 -14.07 -7.58
CA LEU A 359 -5.05 -14.84 -6.66
C LEU A 359 -4.24 -15.91 -7.40
N SER A 360 -4.86 -16.56 -8.39
CA SER A 360 -4.15 -17.54 -9.24
C SER A 360 -3.06 -16.88 -10.06
N LEU A 361 -3.34 -15.73 -10.69
CA LEU A 361 -2.35 -14.96 -11.44
C LEU A 361 -1.23 -14.43 -10.54
N ALA A 362 -1.57 -13.93 -9.34
CA ALA A 362 -0.57 -13.45 -8.39
C ALA A 362 0.33 -14.58 -7.89
N TRP A 363 -0.21 -15.76 -7.64
CA TRP A 363 0.58 -16.94 -7.28
C TRP A 363 1.49 -17.41 -8.41
N LEU A 364 0.99 -17.45 -9.66
CA LEU A 364 1.77 -17.79 -10.86
C LEU A 364 2.88 -16.75 -11.08
N SER A 365 2.56 -15.46 -10.99
CA SER A 365 3.53 -14.36 -11.09
C SER A 365 4.64 -14.52 -10.04
N TYR A 366 4.27 -14.70 -8.78
CA TYR A 366 5.23 -14.85 -7.69
C TYR A 366 6.16 -16.04 -7.89
N THR A 367 5.61 -17.18 -8.31
CA THR A 367 6.35 -18.45 -8.41
C THR A 367 7.22 -18.51 -9.65
N TYR A 368 6.69 -18.12 -10.80
CA TYR A 368 7.34 -18.35 -12.10
C TYR A 368 7.95 -17.09 -12.72
N PHE A 369 7.63 -15.90 -12.21
CA PHE A 369 8.18 -14.65 -12.74
C PHE A 369 8.96 -13.89 -11.68
N GLU A 370 8.33 -13.44 -10.59
CA GLU A 370 9.00 -12.55 -9.62
C GLU A 370 10.22 -13.19 -8.96
N LYS A 371 10.08 -14.38 -8.37
CA LYS A 371 11.21 -15.09 -7.73
C LYS A 371 12.35 -15.43 -8.70
N PRO A 372 12.09 -15.98 -9.90
CA PRO A 372 13.14 -16.21 -10.88
C PRO A 372 13.85 -14.94 -11.33
N MET A 373 13.10 -13.87 -11.63
CA MET A 373 13.67 -12.58 -12.03
C MET A 373 14.53 -11.95 -10.92
N GLN A 374 14.06 -11.99 -9.68
CA GLN A 374 14.88 -11.54 -8.53
C GLN A 374 16.21 -12.29 -8.44
N LYS A 375 16.18 -13.62 -8.59
CA LYS A 375 17.39 -14.44 -8.57
C LYS A 375 18.33 -14.12 -9.75
N LEU A 376 17.75 -13.95 -10.95
CA LEU A 376 18.51 -13.62 -12.16
C LEU A 376 19.22 -12.28 -12.01
N ILE A 377 18.50 -11.22 -11.65
CA ILE A 377 19.06 -9.87 -11.52
C ILE A 377 20.17 -9.84 -10.45
N ARG A 378 19.97 -10.52 -9.32
CA ARG A 378 21.00 -10.59 -8.26
C ARG A 378 22.26 -11.30 -8.75
N LYS A 379 22.14 -12.43 -9.46
CA LYS A 379 23.28 -13.18 -10.01
C LYS A 379 24.06 -12.38 -11.05
N LEU A 380 23.42 -11.54 -11.86
CA LEU A 380 24.09 -10.74 -12.89
C LEU A 380 25.02 -9.66 -12.30
N VAL A 381 24.77 -9.22 -11.07
CA VAL A 381 25.50 -8.14 -10.41
C VAL A 381 26.43 -8.66 -9.29
N GLU A 382 26.09 -9.76 -8.65
CA GLU A 382 26.99 -10.44 -7.71
C GLU A 382 28.08 -11.16 -8.53
N LYS A 383 29.29 -10.55 -8.59
CA LYS A 383 30.46 -11.26 -9.16
C LYS A 383 30.63 -12.60 -8.44
N PRO A 384 30.91 -13.69 -9.18
CA PRO A 384 31.28 -14.94 -8.52
C PRO A 384 32.44 -14.64 -7.57
N GLU A 385 32.31 -15.02 -6.30
CA GLU A 385 33.44 -15.02 -5.38
C GLU A 385 34.57 -15.81 -6.06
N SER A 386 35.72 -15.17 -6.26
CA SER A 386 36.91 -15.88 -6.70
C SER A 386 37.14 -17.08 -5.76
N PRO A 387 37.42 -18.28 -6.27
CA PRO A 387 37.70 -19.39 -5.43
C PRO A 387 38.78 -19.01 -4.41
N LYS A 388 38.48 -19.15 -3.11
CA LYS A 388 39.48 -18.97 -2.08
C LYS A 388 40.61 -19.92 -2.44
N THR A 389 41.71 -19.40 -2.94
CA THR A 389 42.94 -20.13 -3.10
C THR A 389 43.28 -20.71 -1.74
N ALA A 390 43.14 -22.02 -1.62
CA ALA A 390 43.65 -22.80 -0.49
C ALA A 390 45.16 -22.61 -0.49
N HIS A 391 45.69 -21.91 0.50
CA HIS A 391 47.08 -21.96 0.94
C HIS A 391 47.15 -22.63 2.29
#